data_c7b8daecca2679de2699e7b73662b3ca
#
_entry.id   c7b8daecca2679de2699e7b73662b3ca
#
_cell.length_a   1.000
_cell.length_b   1.000
_cell.length_c   1.000
_cell.angle_alpha   90.00
_cell.angle_beta   90.00
_cell.angle_gamma   90.00
#
_symmetry.space_group_name_H-M   'P 1'
#
loop_
_entity.id
_entity.type
_entity.pdbx_description
1 polymer ?
#
loop_
_entity_poly.entity_id
_entity_poly.type
_entity_poly.pdbx_seq_one_letter_code
_entity_poly.pdbx_strand_id
1 'polypeptide(L)'
;MKSTNNMFYDCGKLKSVGDISSWNVSNVEHMMNMFSGCDNFNQDISDWDVSNVTDMRFMFLNCTSFNQDLSKWNVSNARYNEFAFYNCLIKEEYKPKFK
;
A
#
# COMPACT_ATOMS: atom_id res chain seq x y z
N MET A 1 -3.61 3.34 -15.91
CA MET A 1 -2.74 3.99 -14.88
C MET A 1 -1.59 3.04 -14.60
N LYS A 2 -0.36 3.47 -14.81
CA LYS A 2 0.81 2.61 -14.55
C LYS A 2 1.55 2.99 -13.28
N SER A 3 1.36 4.19 -12.77
CA SER A 3 2.05 4.64 -11.57
C SER A 3 1.10 5.38 -10.66
N THR A 4 1.18 5.04 -9.37
CA THR A 4 0.50 5.77 -8.30
C THR A 4 1.53 6.26 -7.28
N ASN A 5 2.79 6.45 -7.72
CA ASN A 5 3.83 6.97 -6.83
C ASN A 5 3.39 8.28 -6.18
N ASN A 6 3.48 8.34 -4.87
CA ASN A 6 3.20 9.53 -4.08
C ASN A 6 1.75 10.05 -4.20
N MET A 7 0.83 9.23 -4.73
CA MET A 7 -0.55 9.71 -5.01
C MET A 7 -1.23 10.28 -3.77
N PHE A 8 -1.06 9.65 -2.62
CA PHE A 8 -1.65 10.10 -1.36
C PHE A 8 -0.55 10.40 -0.33
N TYR A 9 0.64 10.78 -0.80
CA TYR A 9 1.78 11.02 0.08
C TYR A 9 1.42 12.09 1.11
N ASP A 10 1.66 11.76 2.39
CA ASP A 10 1.48 12.66 3.52
C ASP A 10 0.05 13.22 3.64
N CYS A 11 -0.94 12.38 3.33
CA CYS A 11 -2.36 12.73 3.46
C CYS A 11 -2.87 12.48 4.88
N GLY A 12 -2.02 12.65 5.89
CA GLY A 12 -2.39 12.36 7.28
C GLY A 12 -3.46 13.28 7.84
N LYS A 13 -3.62 14.47 7.28
CA LYS A 13 -4.65 15.41 7.73
C LYS A 13 -6.02 15.09 7.16
N LEU A 14 -6.10 14.24 6.15
CA LEU A 14 -7.37 13.82 5.59
C LEU A 14 -7.90 12.65 6.39
N LYS A 15 -9.16 12.69 6.78
CA LYS A 15 -9.79 11.57 7.47
C LYS A 15 -10.00 10.39 6.53
N SER A 16 -10.08 10.66 5.25
CA SER A 16 -10.30 9.64 4.24
C SER A 16 -9.79 10.14 2.90
N VAL A 17 -9.24 9.21 2.10
CA VAL A 17 -8.87 9.49 0.70
C VAL A 17 -10.00 9.15 -0.25
N GLY A 18 -11.23 8.99 0.28
CA GLY A 18 -12.38 8.50 -0.48
C GLY A 18 -12.35 6.97 -0.54
N ASP A 19 -13.35 6.38 -1.16
CA ASP A 19 -13.41 4.93 -1.30
C ASP A 19 -12.59 4.49 -2.51
N ILE A 20 -11.42 3.93 -2.26
CA ILE A 20 -10.52 3.46 -3.30
C ILE A 20 -10.46 1.94 -3.40
N SER A 21 -11.25 1.24 -2.56
CA SER A 21 -11.18 -0.23 -2.51
C SER A 21 -11.59 -0.89 -3.82
N SER A 22 -12.43 -0.22 -4.60
CA SER A 22 -12.91 -0.74 -5.89
C SER A 22 -12.05 -0.31 -7.09
N TRP A 23 -10.97 0.45 -6.84
CA TRP A 23 -10.11 0.88 -7.94
C TRP A 23 -9.47 -0.31 -8.63
N ASN A 24 -9.41 -0.24 -9.97
CA ASN A 24 -8.67 -1.22 -10.75
C ASN A 24 -7.22 -0.78 -10.86
N VAL A 25 -6.34 -1.44 -10.10
CA VAL A 25 -4.91 -1.14 -10.09
C VAL A 25 -4.10 -2.24 -10.79
N SER A 26 -4.77 -3.11 -11.55
CA SER A 26 -4.13 -4.30 -12.13
C SER A 26 -2.99 -3.99 -13.09
N ASN A 27 -2.98 -2.80 -13.69
CA ASN A 27 -1.91 -2.39 -14.60
C ASN A 27 -0.83 -1.51 -13.93
N VAL A 28 -0.96 -1.26 -12.63
CA VAL A 28 -0.01 -0.37 -11.93
C VAL A 28 1.28 -1.13 -11.67
N GLU A 29 2.40 -0.50 -11.99
CA GLU A 29 3.74 -1.06 -11.80
C GLU A 29 4.51 -0.36 -10.68
N HIS A 30 4.14 0.87 -10.33
CA HIS A 30 4.87 1.66 -9.33
C HIS A 30 3.92 2.22 -8.29
N MET A 31 4.16 1.86 -7.03
CA MET A 31 3.36 2.32 -5.88
C MET A 31 4.24 2.90 -4.77
N MET A 32 5.40 3.44 -5.13
CA MET A 32 6.33 3.99 -4.15
C MET A 32 5.69 5.17 -3.41
N ASN A 33 5.75 5.17 -2.09
CA ASN A 33 5.22 6.23 -1.23
C ASN A 33 3.71 6.49 -1.37
N MET A 34 2.96 5.57 -1.97
CA MET A 34 1.55 5.86 -2.28
C MET A 34 0.76 6.33 -1.07
N PHE A 35 0.94 5.69 0.07
CA PHE A 35 0.24 6.03 1.31
C PHE A 35 1.18 6.48 2.43
N SER A 36 2.42 6.79 2.09
CA SER A 36 3.40 7.19 3.10
C SER A 36 2.89 8.41 3.87
N GLY A 37 2.88 8.32 5.20
CA GLY A 37 2.40 9.40 6.04
C GLY A 37 0.89 9.51 6.17
N CYS A 38 0.13 8.57 5.63
CA CYS A 38 -1.34 8.55 5.73
C CYS A 38 -1.75 7.90 7.04
N ASP A 39 -1.59 8.62 8.15
CA ASP A 39 -1.77 8.05 9.48
C ASP A 39 -3.23 7.74 9.85
N ASN A 40 -4.20 8.19 9.05
CA ASN A 40 -5.61 7.87 9.24
C ASN A 40 -6.15 6.86 8.22
N PHE A 41 -5.31 6.38 7.30
CA PHE A 41 -5.76 5.47 6.25
C PHE A 41 -5.91 4.05 6.79
N ASN A 42 -7.08 3.47 6.59
CA ASN A 42 -7.33 2.07 6.96
C ASN A 42 -8.45 1.46 6.10
N GLN A 43 -8.39 1.64 4.80
CA GLN A 43 -9.38 1.04 3.90
C GLN A 43 -8.99 -0.37 3.52
N ASP A 44 -9.99 -1.20 3.24
CA ASP A 44 -9.78 -2.58 2.81
C ASP A 44 -9.40 -2.61 1.33
N ILE A 45 -8.11 -2.76 1.06
CA ILE A 45 -7.58 -2.88 -0.29
C ILE A 45 -7.06 -4.30 -0.56
N SER A 46 -7.55 -5.27 0.22
CA SER A 46 -7.09 -6.66 0.10
C SER A 46 -7.41 -7.28 -1.26
N ASP A 47 -8.44 -6.79 -1.94
CA ASP A 47 -8.82 -7.31 -3.26
C ASP A 47 -8.09 -6.65 -4.43
N TRP A 48 -7.23 -5.68 -4.16
CA TRP A 48 -6.43 -5.08 -5.23
C TRP A 48 -5.53 -6.12 -5.87
N ASP A 49 -5.54 -6.17 -7.19
CA ASP A 49 -4.58 -6.97 -7.94
C ASP A 49 -3.30 -6.17 -8.11
N VAL A 50 -2.31 -6.49 -7.28
CA VAL A 50 -1.02 -5.80 -7.28
C VAL A 50 0.07 -6.65 -7.94
N SER A 51 -0.33 -7.65 -8.72
CA SER A 51 0.62 -8.64 -9.28
C SER A 51 1.63 -8.04 -10.25
N ASN A 52 1.33 -6.87 -10.84
CA ASN A 52 2.26 -6.20 -11.76
C ASN A 52 3.13 -5.14 -11.08
N VAL A 53 2.94 -4.90 -9.79
CA VAL A 53 3.71 -3.88 -9.08
C VAL A 53 5.13 -4.36 -8.85
N THR A 54 6.11 -3.55 -9.26
CA THR A 54 7.53 -3.84 -9.06
C THR A 54 8.16 -3.00 -7.96
N ASP A 55 7.55 -1.89 -7.59
CA ASP A 55 8.10 -0.96 -6.60
C ASP A 55 7.04 -0.59 -5.57
N MET A 56 7.25 -1.05 -4.34
CA MET A 56 6.39 -0.74 -3.19
C MET A 56 7.17 -0.07 -2.06
N ARG A 57 8.32 0.54 -2.39
CA ARG A 57 9.14 1.17 -1.36
C ARG A 57 8.36 2.26 -0.63
N PHE A 58 8.41 2.23 0.69
CA PHE A 58 7.79 3.23 1.56
C PHE A 58 6.27 3.34 1.40
N MET A 59 5.62 2.33 0.81
CA MET A 59 4.20 2.44 0.45
C MET A 59 3.31 2.78 1.64
N PHE A 60 3.55 2.15 2.78
CA PHE A 60 2.76 2.35 4.00
C PHE A 60 3.62 2.91 5.14
N LEU A 61 4.70 3.61 4.80
CA LEU A 61 5.58 4.22 5.81
C LEU A 61 4.77 5.18 6.68
N ASN A 62 4.83 5.00 7.99
CA ASN A 62 4.13 5.84 8.97
C ASN A 62 2.60 5.78 8.88
N CYS A 63 2.06 4.69 8.33
CA CYS A 63 0.61 4.48 8.30
C CYS A 63 0.17 3.86 9.62
N THR A 64 0.01 4.67 10.65
CA THR A 64 -0.17 4.18 12.01
C THR A 64 -1.56 3.64 12.32
N SER A 65 -2.53 3.83 11.41
CA SER A 65 -3.89 3.28 11.56
C SER A 65 -4.16 2.10 10.63
N PHE A 66 -3.26 1.82 9.68
CA PHE A 66 -3.53 0.79 8.67
C PHE A 66 -3.31 -0.60 9.26
N ASN A 67 -4.34 -1.43 9.17
CA ASN A 67 -4.29 -2.80 9.68
C ASN A 67 -5.23 -3.72 8.90
N GLN A 68 -5.09 -3.74 7.57
CA GLN A 68 -5.90 -4.62 6.72
C GLN A 68 -5.09 -5.85 6.33
N ASP A 69 -5.79 -6.95 6.07
CA ASP A 69 -5.15 -8.23 5.73
C ASP A 69 -4.72 -8.26 4.28
N LEU A 70 -3.43 -8.06 4.05
CA LEU A 70 -2.82 -8.10 2.72
C LEU A 70 -2.06 -9.42 2.47
N SER A 71 -2.27 -10.42 3.31
CA SER A 71 -1.51 -11.67 3.23
C SER A 71 -1.68 -12.40 1.88
N LYS A 72 -2.78 -12.14 1.18
CA LYS A 72 -3.05 -12.77 -0.11
C LYS A 72 -2.55 -11.97 -1.31
N TRP A 73 -2.01 -10.78 -1.08
CA TRP A 73 -1.45 -10.01 -2.19
C TRP A 73 -0.33 -10.78 -2.85
N ASN A 74 -0.39 -10.87 -4.18
CA ASN A 74 0.71 -11.45 -4.96
C ASN A 74 1.76 -10.37 -5.18
N VAL A 75 2.82 -10.42 -4.39
CA VAL A 75 3.91 -9.44 -4.44
C VAL A 75 5.18 -10.05 -5.05
N SER A 76 5.01 -11.09 -5.86
CA SER A 76 6.15 -11.80 -6.44
C SER A 76 7.00 -10.93 -7.36
N ASN A 77 6.43 -9.88 -7.93
CA ASN A 77 7.15 -8.94 -8.78
C ASN A 77 7.65 -7.69 -8.05
N ALA A 78 7.33 -7.55 -6.78
CA ALA A 78 7.68 -6.35 -6.00
C ALA A 78 9.11 -6.44 -5.48
N ARG A 79 10.08 -6.29 -6.39
CA ARG A 79 11.52 -6.39 -6.07
C ARG A 79 12.00 -5.29 -5.15
N TYR A 80 11.41 -4.12 -5.28
CA TYR A 80 11.77 -2.94 -4.50
C TYR A 80 10.70 -2.73 -3.46
N ASN A 81 10.99 -3.15 -2.21
CA ASN A 81 10.00 -3.12 -1.14
C ASN A 81 10.57 -2.62 0.20
N GLU A 82 11.72 -1.93 0.16
CA GLU A 82 12.36 -1.45 1.38
C GLU A 82 11.41 -0.52 2.14
N PHE A 83 11.28 -0.76 3.44
CA PHE A 83 10.49 0.06 4.35
C PHE A 83 9.01 0.17 3.96
N ALA A 84 8.48 -0.83 3.19
CA ALA A 84 7.08 -0.78 2.75
C ALA A 84 6.10 -0.65 3.92
N PHE A 85 6.40 -1.23 5.06
CA PHE A 85 5.55 -1.19 6.26
C PHE A 85 6.27 -0.61 7.48
N TYR A 86 7.29 0.22 7.26
CA TYR A 86 8.04 0.79 8.37
C TYR A 86 7.15 1.74 9.19
N ASN A 87 7.14 1.54 10.51
CA ASN A 87 6.31 2.32 11.43
C ASN A 87 4.82 2.26 11.05
N CYS A 88 4.39 1.12 10.51
CA CYS A 88 3.01 0.80 10.21
C CYS A 88 2.55 -0.25 11.23
N LEU A 89 1.39 -0.06 11.85
CA LEU A 89 0.94 -0.94 12.93
C LEU A 89 0.16 -2.16 12.42
N ILE A 90 0.33 -2.49 11.15
CA ILE A 90 -0.25 -3.70 10.56
C ILE A 90 0.27 -4.94 11.28
N LYS A 91 -0.62 -5.89 11.57
CA LYS A 91 -0.21 -7.16 12.17
C LYS A 91 0.75 -7.91 11.25
N GLU A 92 1.74 -8.61 11.83
CA GLU A 92 2.73 -9.33 11.04
C GLU A 92 2.07 -10.34 10.10
N GLU A 93 1.06 -11.05 10.58
CA GLU A 93 0.34 -12.05 9.79
C GLU A 93 -0.48 -11.46 8.64
N TYR A 94 -0.73 -10.15 8.64
CA TYR A 94 -1.47 -9.47 7.58
C TYR A 94 -0.56 -8.97 6.47
N LYS A 95 0.75 -8.98 6.67
CA LYS A 95 1.69 -8.50 5.65
C LYS A 95 1.79 -9.48 4.49
N PRO A 96 1.92 -8.98 3.26
CA PRO A 96 2.23 -9.86 2.15
C PRO A 96 3.64 -10.42 2.31
N LYS A 97 3.89 -11.57 1.70
CA LYS A 97 5.19 -12.23 1.84
C LYS A 97 6.08 -11.86 0.67
N PHE A 98 6.92 -10.85 0.88
CA PHE A 98 7.94 -10.49 -0.11
C PHE A 98 8.99 -11.60 -0.22
N LYS A 99 9.53 -11.73 -1.40
CA LYS A 99 10.62 -12.68 -1.63
C LYS A 99 11.94 -12.17 -1.11
#